data_050a9e6fe0e47f3e6f9cf6e277eb67ee
#
_entry.id   050a9e6fe0e47f3e6f9cf6e277eb67ee
#
_cell.length_a   1.000
_cell.length_b   1.000
_cell.length_c   1.000
_cell.angle_alpha   90.00
_cell.angle_beta   90.00
_cell.angle_gamma   90.00
#
_symmetry.space_group_name_H-M   'P 1'
#
loop_
_entity.id
_entity.type
_entity.pdbx_description
1 polymer ?
#
loop_
_entity_poly.entity_id
_entity_poly.type
_entity_poly.pdbx_seq_one_letter_code
_entity_poly.pdbx_strand_id
1 'polypeptide(L)'
;MRQENRKKEIIRVASSLFKEKGFSAVSMRDIAHAMGIKAASLYNHIASKQEILSIIILDVAEEFTRGMDAIVESDDTVINKLERVIELHVNVTVNNAYALGSLNNDWMHLEEPQLSYFLKLRSKYEDNFRQIIKLGVEKNQLEPLNVEVMLFSVLSTLRTLYLWYRAKEGVNTNELIKQMKHTLLHGIVTKA
;
A
#
# COMPACT_ATOMS: atom_id res chain seq x y z
N MET A 1 3.47 2.78 26.52
CA MET A 1 4.79 2.98 25.88
C MET A 1 5.62 1.70 25.72
N ARG A 2 6.00 0.94 26.77
CA ARG A 2 6.89 -0.25 26.63
C ARG A 2 6.24 -1.44 25.88
N GLN A 3 4.96 -1.71 26.12
CA GLN A 3 4.19 -2.75 25.41
C GLN A 3 3.92 -2.41 23.94
N GLU A 4 3.59 -1.18 23.65
CA GLU A 4 3.32 -0.70 22.30
C GLU A 4 4.57 -0.74 21.40
N ASN A 5 5.73 -0.37 21.92
CA ASN A 5 7.00 -0.50 21.23
C ASN A 5 7.35 -1.96 20.93
N ARG A 6 6.99 -2.90 21.83
CA ARG A 6 7.25 -4.32 21.60
C ARG A 6 6.36 -4.91 20.53
N LYS A 7 5.08 -4.52 20.48
CA LYS A 7 4.15 -4.93 19.42
C LYS A 7 4.63 -4.44 18.05
N LYS A 8 5.06 -3.19 17.93
CA LYS A 8 5.65 -2.64 16.68
C LYS A 8 6.89 -3.41 16.23
N GLU A 9 7.77 -3.78 17.17
CA GLU A 9 8.95 -4.58 16.87
C GLU A 9 8.59 -5.97 16.34
N ILE A 10 7.61 -6.65 16.96
CA ILE A 10 7.10 -7.95 16.51
C ILE A 10 6.58 -7.84 15.06
N ILE A 11 5.75 -6.84 14.79
CA ILE A 11 5.17 -6.62 13.45
C ILE A 11 6.27 -6.39 12.42
N ARG A 12 7.28 -5.57 12.74
CA ARG A 12 8.41 -5.30 11.84
C ARG A 12 9.21 -6.58 11.52
N VAL A 13 9.54 -7.38 12.53
CA VAL A 13 10.29 -8.64 12.33
C VAL A 13 9.45 -9.64 11.53
N ALA A 14 8.17 -9.78 11.86
CA ALA A 14 7.26 -10.66 11.14
C ALA A 14 7.09 -10.25 9.67
N SER A 15 6.93 -8.95 9.40
CA SER A 15 6.86 -8.43 8.01
C SER A 15 8.11 -8.78 7.19
N SER A 16 9.31 -8.71 7.80
CA SER A 16 10.54 -9.13 7.13
C SER A 16 10.54 -10.62 6.81
N LEU A 17 10.13 -11.46 7.77
CA LEU A 17 10.07 -12.91 7.58
C LEU A 17 9.01 -13.33 6.55
N PHE A 18 7.82 -12.71 6.58
CA PHE A 18 6.76 -12.97 5.60
C PHE A 18 7.21 -12.62 4.19
N LYS A 19 7.96 -11.52 4.06
CA LYS A 19 8.58 -11.13 2.80
C LYS A 19 9.57 -12.16 2.27
N GLU A 20 10.44 -12.69 3.15
CA GLU A 20 11.55 -13.56 2.74
C GLU A 20 11.08 -14.98 2.43
N LYS A 21 10.14 -15.49 3.22
CA LYS A 21 9.73 -16.90 3.20
C LYS A 21 8.26 -17.11 2.77
N GLY A 22 7.47 -16.04 2.66
CA GLY A 22 6.02 -16.09 2.50
C GLY A 22 5.30 -16.32 3.83
N PHE A 23 4.07 -15.77 3.94
CA PHE A 23 3.25 -15.89 5.15
C PHE A 23 3.07 -17.34 5.62
N SER A 24 2.74 -18.25 4.68
CA SER A 24 2.42 -19.64 5.03
C SER A 24 3.59 -20.40 5.66
N ALA A 25 4.82 -20.13 5.22
CA ALA A 25 6.01 -20.84 5.68
C ALA A 25 6.56 -20.36 7.04
N VAL A 26 6.11 -19.19 7.54
CA VAL A 26 6.58 -18.62 8.81
C VAL A 26 5.67 -19.02 9.96
N SER A 27 6.27 -19.47 11.08
CA SER A 27 5.57 -19.78 12.33
C SER A 27 5.81 -18.71 13.40
N MET A 28 4.99 -18.71 14.46
CA MET A 28 5.19 -17.87 15.65
C MET A 28 6.54 -18.18 16.34
N ARG A 29 7.04 -19.43 16.24
CA ARG A 29 8.35 -19.80 16.75
C ARG A 29 9.49 -19.17 15.95
N ASP A 30 9.36 -19.07 14.63
CA ASP A 30 10.36 -18.41 13.78
C ASP A 30 10.46 -16.93 14.10
N ILE A 31 9.32 -16.27 14.32
CA ILE A 31 9.28 -14.85 14.72
C ILE A 31 9.95 -14.66 16.09
N ALA A 32 9.62 -15.49 17.09
CA ALA A 32 10.23 -15.45 18.40
C ALA A 32 11.75 -15.67 18.35
N HIS A 33 12.19 -16.66 17.55
CA HIS A 33 13.61 -16.95 17.34
C HIS A 33 14.35 -15.77 16.70
N ALA A 34 13.78 -15.17 15.66
CA ALA A 34 14.36 -13.98 15.01
C ALA A 34 14.46 -12.76 15.94
N MET A 35 13.61 -12.69 16.96
CA MET A 35 13.64 -11.66 18.00
C MET A 35 14.54 -12.01 19.19
N GLY A 36 15.12 -13.20 19.24
CA GLY A 36 15.91 -13.66 20.40
C GLY A 36 15.10 -13.86 21.67
N ILE A 37 13.79 -14.20 21.57
CA ILE A 37 12.90 -14.40 22.73
C ILE A 37 12.25 -15.78 22.72
N LYS A 38 11.70 -16.19 23.89
CA LYS A 38 10.90 -17.41 23.97
C LYS A 38 9.53 -17.19 23.31
N ALA A 39 8.99 -18.21 22.64
CA ALA A 39 7.67 -18.15 22.03
C ALA A 39 6.55 -17.74 23.02
N ALA A 40 6.60 -18.22 24.25
CA ALA A 40 5.67 -17.83 25.32
C ALA A 40 5.67 -16.30 25.57
N SER A 41 6.84 -15.66 25.46
CA SER A 41 6.97 -14.21 25.63
C SER A 41 6.31 -13.44 24.47
N LEU A 42 6.31 -14.00 23.26
CA LEU A 42 5.65 -13.42 22.09
C LEU A 42 4.14 -13.39 22.27
N TYR A 43 3.55 -14.49 22.77
CA TYR A 43 2.10 -14.60 23.00
C TYR A 43 1.56 -13.63 24.06
N ASN A 44 2.41 -13.05 24.93
CA ASN A 44 2.00 -11.97 25.84
C ASN A 44 1.67 -10.65 25.13
N HIS A 45 2.06 -10.51 23.85
CA HIS A 45 1.89 -9.27 23.08
C HIS A 45 0.97 -9.44 21.87
N ILE A 46 0.91 -10.63 21.31
CA ILE A 46 0.17 -10.93 20.06
C ILE A 46 -0.35 -12.38 20.14
N ALA A 47 -1.64 -12.56 19.89
CA ALA A 47 -2.32 -13.84 20.07
C ALA A 47 -2.01 -14.85 18.96
N SER A 48 -1.78 -14.40 17.72
CA SER A 48 -1.61 -15.31 16.59
C SER A 48 -0.85 -14.68 15.42
N LYS A 49 -0.41 -15.54 14.50
CA LYS A 49 0.15 -15.11 13.22
C LYS A 49 -0.87 -14.37 12.35
N GLN A 50 -2.14 -14.74 12.46
CA GLN A 50 -3.25 -14.05 11.79
C GLN A 50 -3.44 -12.62 12.31
N GLU A 51 -3.34 -12.40 13.63
CA GLU A 51 -3.36 -11.05 14.20
C GLU A 51 -2.24 -10.18 13.62
N ILE A 52 -1.02 -10.74 13.48
CA ILE A 52 0.11 -10.03 12.89
C ILE A 52 -0.18 -9.65 11.43
N LEU A 53 -0.65 -10.62 10.63
CA LEU A 53 -0.97 -10.38 9.23
C LEU A 53 -2.05 -9.32 9.06
N SER A 54 -3.10 -9.42 9.88
CA SER A 54 -4.20 -8.45 9.86
C SER A 54 -3.72 -7.03 10.14
N ILE A 55 -2.87 -6.84 11.15
CA ILE A 55 -2.30 -5.53 11.48
C ILE A 55 -1.47 -5.01 10.31
N ILE A 56 -0.56 -5.83 9.76
CA ILE A 56 0.30 -5.43 8.64
C ILE A 56 -0.52 -4.95 7.44
N ILE A 57 -1.55 -5.70 7.06
CA ILE A 57 -2.35 -5.42 5.87
C ILE A 57 -3.31 -4.26 6.10
N LEU A 58 -4.03 -4.26 7.24
CA LEU A 58 -5.06 -3.27 7.49
C LEU A 58 -4.48 -1.89 7.78
N ASP A 59 -3.36 -1.78 8.50
CA ASP A 59 -2.71 -0.49 8.75
C ASP A 59 -2.37 0.23 7.44
N VAL A 60 -1.81 -0.49 6.45
CA VAL A 60 -1.49 0.09 5.14
C VAL A 60 -2.74 0.34 4.29
N ALA A 61 -3.71 -0.57 4.30
CA ALA A 61 -4.96 -0.38 3.57
C ALA A 61 -5.76 0.82 4.08
N GLU A 62 -5.78 1.03 5.40
CA GLU A 62 -6.38 2.21 6.03
C GLU A 62 -5.59 3.49 5.74
N GLU A 63 -4.26 3.45 5.69
CA GLU A 63 -3.43 4.59 5.30
C GLU A 63 -3.77 5.05 3.87
N PHE A 64 -3.85 4.13 2.92
CA PHE A 64 -4.30 4.42 1.56
C PHE A 64 -5.72 4.99 1.52
N THR A 65 -6.65 4.38 2.25
CA THR A 65 -8.06 4.82 2.24
C THR A 65 -8.20 6.21 2.83
N ARG A 66 -7.56 6.51 3.97
CA ARG A 66 -7.56 7.85 4.56
C ARG A 66 -6.93 8.90 3.63
N GLY A 67 -5.82 8.55 2.97
CA GLY A 67 -5.18 9.43 1.99
C GLY A 67 -6.06 9.72 0.79
N MET A 68 -6.73 8.69 0.26
CA MET A 68 -7.68 8.84 -0.85
C MET A 68 -8.91 9.67 -0.45
N ASP A 69 -9.49 9.44 0.73
CA ASP A 69 -10.63 10.22 1.23
C ASP A 69 -10.26 11.71 1.31
N ALA A 70 -9.10 12.05 1.88
CA ALA A 70 -8.61 13.43 1.94
C ALA A 70 -8.35 14.06 0.56
N ILE A 71 -7.98 13.26 -0.44
CA ILE A 71 -7.83 13.73 -1.82
C ILE A 71 -9.20 14.00 -2.45
N VAL A 72 -10.15 13.09 -2.29
CA VAL A 72 -11.51 13.25 -2.84
C VAL A 72 -12.22 14.47 -2.25
N GLU A 73 -12.11 14.67 -0.94
CA GLU A 73 -12.76 15.76 -0.19
C GLU A 73 -12.11 17.14 -0.44
N SER A 74 -10.92 17.20 -1.02
CA SER A 74 -10.26 18.48 -1.31
C SER A 74 -10.92 19.22 -2.48
N ASP A 75 -10.77 20.56 -2.49
CA ASP A 75 -11.19 21.44 -3.61
C ASP A 75 -10.20 21.46 -4.78
N ASP A 76 -9.24 20.54 -4.81
CA ASP A 76 -8.23 20.45 -5.85
C ASP A 76 -8.83 20.15 -7.23
N THR A 77 -8.13 20.59 -8.27
CA THR A 77 -8.44 20.20 -9.65
C THR A 77 -8.26 18.68 -9.83
N VAL A 78 -8.89 18.11 -10.84
CA VAL A 78 -8.74 16.67 -11.16
C VAL A 78 -7.27 16.29 -11.33
N ILE A 79 -6.50 17.12 -12.07
CA ILE A 79 -5.08 16.85 -12.29
C ILE A 79 -4.30 16.84 -10.97
N ASN A 80 -4.53 17.82 -10.11
CA ASN A 80 -3.90 17.88 -8.79
C ASN A 80 -4.28 16.67 -7.92
N LYS A 81 -5.55 16.22 -7.98
CA LYS A 81 -6.00 15.00 -7.29
C LYS A 81 -5.24 13.76 -7.80
N LEU A 82 -5.07 13.60 -9.11
CA LEU A 82 -4.30 12.50 -9.68
C LEU A 82 -2.82 12.56 -9.28
N GLU A 83 -2.23 13.75 -9.28
CA GLU A 83 -0.85 13.94 -8.80
C GLU A 83 -0.70 13.53 -7.32
N ARG A 84 -1.66 13.91 -6.47
CA ARG A 84 -1.68 13.54 -5.04
C ARG A 84 -1.88 12.04 -4.82
N VAL A 85 -2.65 11.35 -5.68
CA VAL A 85 -2.74 9.88 -5.65
C VAL A 85 -1.38 9.25 -5.93
N ILE A 86 -0.64 9.75 -6.90
CA ILE A 86 0.72 9.27 -7.19
C ILE A 86 1.66 9.54 -6.00
N GLU A 87 1.62 10.74 -5.43
CA GLU A 87 2.41 11.09 -4.23
C GLU A 87 2.09 10.17 -3.06
N LEU A 88 0.80 9.91 -2.79
CA LEU A 88 0.35 9.00 -1.75
C LEU A 88 0.99 7.62 -1.91
N HIS A 89 0.92 7.05 -3.13
CA HIS A 89 1.51 5.74 -3.39
C HIS A 89 3.03 5.71 -3.21
N VAL A 90 3.74 6.74 -3.68
CA VAL A 90 5.19 6.81 -3.51
C VAL A 90 5.56 6.93 -2.03
N ASN A 91 4.89 7.81 -1.29
CA ASN A 91 5.16 8.01 0.14
C ASN A 91 4.86 6.76 0.96
N VAL A 92 3.71 6.10 0.73
CA VAL A 92 3.39 4.83 1.39
C VAL A 92 4.41 3.75 1.03
N THR A 93 4.86 3.70 -0.23
CA THR A 93 5.89 2.75 -0.67
C THR A 93 7.22 2.97 0.07
N VAL A 94 7.68 4.21 0.18
CA VAL A 94 8.93 4.54 0.86
C VAL A 94 8.88 4.16 2.34
N ASN A 95 7.75 4.42 2.99
CA ASN A 95 7.60 4.20 4.43
C ASN A 95 7.25 2.74 4.79
N ASN A 96 6.56 2.00 3.91
CA ASN A 96 5.95 0.71 4.21
C ASN A 96 6.30 -0.40 3.20
N ALA A 97 7.45 -0.34 2.53
CA ALA A 97 7.79 -1.25 1.43
C ALA A 97 7.71 -2.75 1.78
N TYR A 98 7.90 -3.12 3.05
CA TYR A 98 7.75 -4.51 3.51
C TYR A 98 6.28 -4.91 3.66
N ALA A 99 5.46 -4.05 4.27
CA ALA A 99 4.05 -4.30 4.48
C ALA A 99 3.27 -4.36 3.15
N LEU A 100 3.70 -3.59 2.14
CA LEU A 100 3.12 -3.63 0.80
C LEU A 100 3.28 -5.01 0.12
N GLY A 101 4.32 -5.76 0.43
CA GLY A 101 4.45 -7.14 -0.03
C GLY A 101 3.30 -8.00 0.47
N SER A 102 3.02 -7.98 1.78
CA SER A 102 1.90 -8.72 2.36
C SER A 102 0.54 -8.19 1.89
N LEU A 103 0.37 -6.87 1.78
CA LEU A 103 -0.86 -6.27 1.25
C LEU A 103 -1.20 -6.77 -0.16
N ASN A 104 -0.20 -6.93 -1.03
CA ASN A 104 -0.43 -7.34 -2.42
C ASN A 104 -0.48 -8.85 -2.62
N ASN A 105 0.25 -9.64 -1.81
CA ASN A 105 0.45 -11.08 -2.05
C ASN A 105 -0.24 -11.96 -1.01
N ASP A 106 -0.41 -11.50 0.25
CA ASP A 106 -0.85 -12.35 1.36
C ASP A 106 -2.28 -12.04 1.84
N TRP A 107 -2.97 -11.00 1.28
CA TRP A 107 -4.31 -10.60 1.72
C TRP A 107 -5.33 -11.75 1.65
N MET A 108 -5.16 -12.71 0.74
CA MET A 108 -6.03 -13.87 0.60
C MET A 108 -5.95 -14.83 1.78
N HIS A 109 -4.95 -14.67 2.65
CA HIS A 109 -4.80 -15.44 3.89
C HIS A 109 -5.47 -14.77 5.09
N LEU A 110 -6.06 -13.58 4.93
CA LEU A 110 -6.85 -12.97 5.99
C LEU A 110 -8.09 -13.82 6.29
N GLU A 111 -8.42 -13.92 7.57
CA GLU A 111 -9.65 -14.58 8.04
C GLU A 111 -10.74 -13.54 8.30
N GLU A 112 -12.02 -13.98 8.36
CA GLU A 112 -13.11 -13.12 8.75
C GLU A 112 -12.98 -12.69 10.23
N PRO A 113 -13.40 -11.47 10.58
CA PRO A 113 -14.01 -10.41 9.74
C PRO A 113 -13.02 -9.51 9.01
N GLN A 114 -11.70 -9.71 9.18
CA GLN A 114 -10.65 -8.84 8.63
C GLN A 114 -10.59 -8.88 7.10
N LEU A 115 -10.87 -10.04 6.51
CA LEU A 115 -10.95 -10.20 5.05
C LEU A 115 -12.03 -9.30 4.46
N SER A 116 -13.25 -9.39 4.99
CA SER A 116 -14.36 -8.55 4.53
C SER A 116 -14.08 -7.06 4.70
N TYR A 117 -13.43 -6.68 5.80
CA TYR A 117 -13.04 -5.29 6.05
C TYR A 117 -12.00 -4.80 5.04
N PHE A 118 -10.95 -5.58 4.78
CA PHE A 118 -9.95 -5.27 3.76
C PHE A 118 -10.57 -5.09 2.36
N LEU A 119 -11.43 -6.01 1.94
CA LEU A 119 -12.09 -5.94 0.63
C LEU A 119 -12.96 -4.69 0.50
N LYS A 120 -13.64 -4.28 1.59
CA LYS A 120 -14.40 -3.03 1.63
C LYS A 120 -13.51 -1.79 1.47
N LEU A 121 -12.37 -1.74 2.16
CA LEU A 121 -11.39 -0.65 2.02
C LEU A 121 -10.86 -0.57 0.59
N ARG A 122 -10.50 -1.71 0.02
CA ARG A 122 -9.99 -1.82 -1.35
C ARG A 122 -11.02 -1.34 -2.38
N SER A 123 -12.27 -1.81 -2.27
CA SER A 123 -13.35 -1.38 -3.17
C SER A 123 -13.59 0.12 -3.08
N LYS A 124 -13.69 0.66 -1.86
CA LYS A 124 -13.87 2.10 -1.63
C LYS A 124 -12.73 2.92 -2.27
N TYR A 125 -11.49 2.48 -2.10
CA TYR A 125 -10.33 3.13 -2.69
C TYR A 125 -10.42 3.17 -4.23
N GLU A 126 -10.72 2.03 -4.85
CA GLU A 126 -10.83 1.92 -6.31
C GLU A 126 -12.01 2.73 -6.86
N ASP A 127 -13.13 2.75 -6.15
CA ASP A 127 -14.32 3.53 -6.53
C ASP A 127 -14.05 5.04 -6.47
N ASN A 128 -13.37 5.51 -5.43
CA ASN A 128 -12.94 6.90 -5.30
C ASN A 128 -12.00 7.31 -6.43
N PHE A 129 -11.04 6.47 -6.76
CA PHE A 129 -10.12 6.76 -7.87
C PHE A 129 -10.84 6.77 -9.21
N ARG A 130 -11.75 5.83 -9.46
CA ARG A 130 -12.62 5.78 -10.65
C ARG A 130 -13.43 7.06 -10.81
N GLN A 131 -13.98 7.60 -9.71
CA GLN A 131 -14.73 8.87 -9.73
C GLN A 131 -13.86 10.05 -10.13
N ILE A 132 -12.62 10.15 -9.64
CA ILE A 132 -11.68 11.21 -10.04
C ILE A 132 -11.43 11.16 -11.56
N ILE A 133 -11.18 9.96 -12.11
CA ILE A 133 -10.93 9.78 -13.55
C ILE A 133 -12.19 10.15 -14.37
N LYS A 134 -13.36 9.65 -13.97
CA LYS A 134 -14.63 9.98 -14.65
C LYS A 134 -14.87 11.48 -14.72
N LEU A 135 -14.71 12.17 -13.58
CA LEU A 135 -14.86 13.62 -13.52
C LEU A 135 -13.87 14.35 -14.44
N GLY A 136 -12.65 13.82 -14.58
CA GLY A 136 -11.64 14.37 -15.48
C GLY A 136 -12.02 14.25 -16.96
N VAL A 137 -12.59 13.12 -17.36
CA VAL A 137 -13.11 12.90 -18.71
C VAL A 137 -14.32 13.81 -18.97
N GLU A 138 -15.27 13.88 -18.05
CA GLU A 138 -16.47 14.73 -18.16
C GLU A 138 -16.13 16.22 -18.28
N LYS A 139 -15.07 16.68 -17.60
CA LYS A 139 -14.58 18.06 -17.65
C LYS A 139 -13.61 18.35 -18.80
N ASN A 140 -13.38 17.38 -19.70
CA ASN A 140 -12.39 17.47 -20.77
C ASN A 140 -10.95 17.80 -20.28
N GLN A 141 -10.61 17.36 -19.08
CA GLN A 141 -9.26 17.47 -18.50
C GLN A 141 -8.43 16.20 -18.73
N LEU A 142 -9.08 15.09 -19.04
CA LEU A 142 -8.48 13.83 -19.43
C LEU A 142 -9.00 13.40 -20.79
N GLU A 143 -8.19 12.63 -21.51
CA GLU A 143 -8.59 12.02 -22.79
C GLU A 143 -9.83 11.13 -22.61
N PRO A 144 -10.77 11.08 -23.56
CA PRO A 144 -12.00 10.29 -23.50
C PRO A 144 -11.73 8.79 -23.72
N LEU A 145 -10.81 8.23 -22.93
CA LEU A 145 -10.45 6.81 -22.95
C LEU A 145 -11.32 6.01 -21.99
N ASN A 146 -11.21 4.68 -22.06
CA ASN A 146 -11.90 3.81 -21.12
C ASN A 146 -11.36 4.00 -19.69
N VAL A 147 -12.25 4.39 -18.78
CA VAL A 147 -11.92 4.69 -17.36
C VAL A 147 -11.27 3.50 -16.66
N GLU A 148 -11.75 2.27 -16.92
CA GLU A 148 -11.19 1.07 -16.27
C GLU A 148 -9.77 0.76 -16.78
N VAL A 149 -9.48 1.04 -18.05
CA VAL A 149 -8.13 0.89 -18.61
C VAL A 149 -7.19 1.92 -18.00
N MET A 150 -7.63 3.19 -17.85
CA MET A 150 -6.84 4.25 -17.21
C MET A 150 -6.56 3.89 -15.73
N LEU A 151 -7.60 3.50 -14.99
CA LEU A 151 -7.48 3.05 -13.61
C LEU A 151 -6.49 1.89 -13.48
N PHE A 152 -6.69 0.84 -14.28
CA PHE A 152 -5.82 -0.35 -14.28
C PHE A 152 -4.37 0.01 -14.56
N SER A 153 -4.10 0.81 -15.59
CA SER A 153 -2.75 1.20 -16.01
C SER A 153 -2.00 1.94 -14.92
N VAL A 154 -2.64 2.92 -14.29
CA VAL A 154 -2.03 3.71 -13.21
C VAL A 154 -1.86 2.86 -11.95
N LEU A 155 -2.92 2.16 -11.50
CA LEU A 155 -2.87 1.37 -10.27
C LEU A 155 -1.91 0.18 -10.36
N SER A 156 -1.81 -0.50 -11.50
CA SER A 156 -0.89 -1.63 -11.65
C SER A 156 0.56 -1.18 -11.46
N THR A 157 0.94 -0.04 -12.06
CA THR A 157 2.26 0.54 -11.88
C THR A 157 2.50 0.95 -10.43
N LEU A 158 1.56 1.66 -9.80
CA LEU A 158 1.71 2.14 -8.44
C LEU A 158 1.71 1.00 -7.39
N ARG A 159 0.89 -0.03 -7.58
CA ARG A 159 0.83 -1.20 -6.67
C ARG A 159 2.10 -2.04 -6.71
N THR A 160 2.82 -2.08 -7.83
CA THR A 160 4.07 -2.83 -7.97
C THR A 160 5.32 -2.00 -7.71
N LEU A 161 5.18 -0.69 -7.49
CA LEU A 161 6.31 0.22 -7.25
C LEU A 161 7.24 -0.24 -6.12
N TYR A 162 6.68 -0.86 -5.06
CA TYR A 162 7.48 -1.37 -3.94
C TYR A 162 8.50 -2.44 -4.35
N LEU A 163 8.22 -3.23 -5.40
CA LEU A 163 9.17 -4.24 -5.92
C LEU A 163 10.38 -3.55 -6.53
N TRP A 164 10.14 -2.52 -7.34
CA TRP A 164 11.20 -1.74 -7.96
C TRP A 164 11.98 -0.92 -6.91
N TYR A 165 11.28 -0.24 -6.01
CA TYR A 165 11.89 0.61 -4.98
C TYR A 165 12.83 -0.19 -4.07
N ARG A 166 12.45 -1.39 -3.67
CA ARG A 166 13.27 -2.26 -2.81
C ARG A 166 14.55 -2.79 -3.46
N ALA A 167 14.59 -2.84 -4.80
CA ALA A 167 15.76 -3.27 -5.56
C ALA A 167 16.76 -2.12 -5.80
N LYS A 168 16.44 -0.91 -5.34
CA LYS A 168 17.24 0.30 -5.55
C LYS A 168 17.71 0.88 -4.22
N GLU A 169 18.94 1.40 -4.24
CA GLU A 169 19.52 2.15 -3.13
C GLU A 169 19.58 3.64 -3.47
N GLY A 170 19.48 4.51 -2.46
CA GLY A 170 19.69 5.94 -2.62
C GLY A 170 18.65 6.68 -3.46
N VAL A 171 17.43 6.12 -3.59
CA VAL A 171 16.36 6.76 -4.36
C VAL A 171 15.90 8.04 -3.67
N ASN A 172 16.00 9.16 -4.38
CA ASN A 172 15.43 10.43 -3.91
C ASN A 172 13.91 10.42 -4.10
N THR A 173 13.17 10.48 -3.01
CA THR A 173 11.70 10.38 -3.01
C THR A 173 11.04 11.49 -3.82
N ASN A 174 11.53 12.75 -3.70
CA ASN A 174 10.93 13.88 -4.43
C ASN A 174 11.14 13.76 -5.93
N GLU A 175 12.31 13.31 -6.35
CA GLU A 175 12.60 13.07 -7.75
C GLU A 175 11.77 11.89 -8.31
N LEU A 176 11.60 10.84 -7.52
CA LEU A 176 10.73 9.71 -7.88
C LEU A 176 9.29 10.17 -8.06
N ILE A 177 8.74 10.96 -7.14
CA ILE A 177 7.39 11.54 -7.25
C ILE A 177 7.25 12.33 -8.55
N LYS A 178 8.20 13.24 -8.82
CA LYS A 178 8.19 14.08 -10.02
C LYS A 178 8.19 13.24 -11.31
N GLN A 179 9.06 12.24 -11.38
CA GLN A 179 9.17 11.36 -12.55
C GLN A 179 7.94 10.48 -12.72
N MET A 180 7.39 9.93 -11.62
CA MET A 180 6.16 9.12 -11.67
C MET A 180 4.95 9.94 -12.12
N LYS A 181 4.78 11.18 -11.61
CA LYS A 181 3.74 12.10 -12.07
C LYS A 181 3.87 12.36 -13.57
N HIS A 182 5.06 12.73 -14.03
CA HIS A 182 5.29 13.00 -15.45
C HIS A 182 4.96 11.78 -16.31
N THR A 183 5.51 10.61 -15.97
CA THR A 183 5.34 9.39 -16.76
C THR A 183 3.89 8.92 -16.81
N LEU A 184 3.20 8.92 -15.66
CA LEU A 184 1.83 8.38 -15.57
C LEU A 184 0.76 9.33 -16.12
N LEU A 185 0.99 10.65 -16.06
CA LEU A 185 -0.01 11.63 -16.52
C LEU A 185 0.28 12.17 -17.94
N HIS A 186 1.53 12.16 -18.39
CA HIS A 186 1.91 12.73 -19.69
C HIS A 186 2.54 11.71 -20.66
N GLY A 187 2.91 10.52 -20.15
CA GLY A 187 3.57 9.49 -20.93
C GLY A 187 5.07 9.75 -21.13
N ILE A 188 5.67 8.95 -22.04
CA ILE A 188 7.12 8.95 -22.31
C ILE A 188 7.47 9.53 -23.70
N VAL A 189 6.45 9.86 -24.50
CA VAL A 189 6.65 10.41 -25.83
C VAL A 189 6.75 11.92 -25.76
N THR A 190 7.78 12.49 -26.38
CA THR A 190 7.90 13.94 -26.54
C THR A 190 6.76 14.46 -27.37
N LYS A 191 5.99 15.44 -26.86
CA LYS A 191 4.99 16.13 -27.68
C LYS A 191 5.73 16.91 -28.77
N ALA A 192 5.39 16.64 -30.01
CA ALA A 192 5.90 17.39 -31.16
C ALA A 192 5.45 18.86 -31.10
#